data_1fbafe6f8f4a135b9bc6f42ec1abeecc
#
_entry.id   1fbafe6f8f4a135b9bc6f42ec1abeecc
#
_cell.length_a   1.000
_cell.length_b   1.000
_cell.length_c   1.000
_cell.angle_alpha   90.00
_cell.angle_beta   90.00
_cell.angle_gamma   90.00
#
_symmetry.space_group_name_H-M   'P 1'
#
loop_
_entity.id
_entity.type
_entity.pdbx_description
1 polymer ?
#
loop_
_entity_poly.entity_id
_entity_poly.type
_entity_poly.pdbx_seq_one_letter_code
_entity_poly.pdbx_strand_id
1 'polypeptide(L)'
;VQVTVRCFAGAREAVGQASLQVEVPEGATAGDLLAHLAAAHPRLQGIARHLLLSVNREYANRSAPLKAGDEVALIPPVSGGTGGSLFELTDAPLSVDAVAAKVARRSSGAIATFTGVVRERSRGRQVDHLEYEAYPEMALAKMREIAAEIRGKWEVDAVAMSHRVGRLDVGEASVVIAVAAPHRQQALEACAYAIERLKVTVPIWKKEVWTDGSEWIGLGS
;
A
#
# COMPACT_ATOMS: atom_id res chain seq x y z
N VAL A 1 33.60 1.44 0.56
CA VAL A 1 33.29 2.54 -0.38
C VAL A 1 32.46 3.60 0.31
N GLN A 2 32.70 4.87 -0.02
CA GLN A 2 31.96 6.00 0.55
C GLN A 2 30.74 6.32 -0.32
N VAL A 3 29.56 6.46 0.30
CA VAL A 3 28.30 6.84 -0.36
C VAL A 3 27.67 8.04 0.34
N THR A 4 26.89 8.82 -0.38
CA THR A 4 26.12 9.94 0.16
C THR A 4 24.70 9.47 0.46
N VAL A 5 24.25 9.58 1.73
CA VAL A 5 22.89 9.23 2.10
C VAL A 5 22.06 10.49 2.25
N ARG A 6 20.91 10.54 1.56
CA ARG A 6 19.91 11.60 1.67
C ARG A 6 18.71 11.09 2.48
N CYS A 7 18.34 11.84 3.51
CA CYS A 7 17.22 11.50 4.38
C CYS A 7 16.09 12.52 4.22
N PHE A 8 14.85 12.02 4.03
CA PHE A 8 13.66 12.86 3.87
C PHE A 8 12.66 12.60 4.99
N ALA A 9 11.85 13.62 5.32
CA ALA A 9 10.76 13.56 6.30
C ALA A 9 11.12 12.75 7.57
N GLY A 10 10.35 11.73 7.94
CA GLY A 10 10.59 10.91 9.13
C GLY A 10 11.97 10.23 9.19
N ALA A 11 12.58 9.90 8.04
CA ALA A 11 13.95 9.37 8.02
C ALA A 11 14.97 10.45 8.42
N ARG A 12 14.76 11.71 8.01
CA ARG A 12 15.58 12.85 8.44
C ARG A 12 15.46 13.11 9.93
N GLU A 13 14.25 13.04 10.48
CA GLU A 13 14.02 13.21 11.91
C GLU A 13 14.65 12.07 12.75
N ALA A 14 14.61 10.84 12.22
CA ALA A 14 15.19 9.67 12.86
C ALA A 14 16.73 9.69 12.88
N VAL A 15 17.35 10.15 11.79
CA VAL A 15 18.80 10.26 11.62
C VAL A 15 19.35 11.58 12.23
N GLY A 16 18.53 12.64 12.26
CA GLY A 16 18.90 13.97 12.72
C GLY A 16 19.61 14.85 11.67
N GLN A 17 19.79 14.34 10.44
CA GLN A 17 20.50 15.03 9.36
C GLN A 17 19.79 14.80 8.02
N ALA A 18 19.82 15.82 7.14
CA ALA A 18 19.26 15.71 5.79
C ALA A 18 20.18 14.95 4.81
N SER A 19 21.49 14.97 5.10
CA SER A 19 22.51 14.27 4.29
C SER A 19 23.68 13.90 5.15
N LEU A 20 24.26 12.73 4.92
CA LEU A 20 25.46 12.26 5.60
C LEU A 20 26.31 11.40 4.64
N GLN A 21 27.60 11.37 4.91
CA GLN A 21 28.53 10.45 4.24
C GLN A 21 28.63 9.17 5.07
N VAL A 22 28.52 8.03 4.42
CA VAL A 22 28.58 6.71 5.06
C VAL A 22 29.60 5.86 4.35
N GLU A 23 30.46 5.23 5.10
CA GLU A 23 31.39 4.23 4.59
C GLU A 23 30.78 2.83 4.74
N VAL A 24 30.70 2.09 3.64
CA VAL A 24 30.23 0.71 3.62
C VAL A 24 31.27 -0.21 2.99
N PRO A 25 31.29 -1.51 3.32
CA PRO A 25 32.17 -2.47 2.66
C PRO A 25 32.02 -2.48 1.15
N GLU A 26 33.06 -2.87 0.43
CA GLU A 26 32.98 -3.10 -1.00
C GLU A 26 32.01 -4.25 -1.29
N GLY A 27 31.11 -4.07 -2.26
CA GLY A 27 30.05 -5.02 -2.58
C GLY A 27 28.82 -4.95 -1.66
N ALA A 28 28.78 -4.01 -0.71
CA ALA A 28 27.58 -3.80 0.12
C ALA A 28 26.39 -3.40 -0.76
N THR A 29 25.19 -3.79 -0.31
CA THR A 29 23.93 -3.45 -0.96
C THR A 29 23.24 -2.26 -0.27
N ALA A 30 22.24 -1.69 -0.93
CA ALA A 30 21.38 -0.64 -0.35
C ALA A 30 20.67 -1.13 0.96
N GLY A 31 20.37 -2.42 1.05
CA GLY A 31 19.84 -3.07 2.26
C GLY A 31 20.85 -3.12 3.40
N ASP A 32 22.12 -3.44 3.11
CA ASP A 32 23.19 -3.46 4.10
C ASP A 32 23.46 -2.06 4.65
N LEU A 33 23.46 -1.04 3.78
CA LEU A 33 23.54 0.36 4.20
C LEU A 33 22.39 0.75 5.12
N LEU A 34 21.14 0.38 4.77
CA LEU A 34 19.98 0.65 5.61
C LEU A 34 20.07 -0.04 6.97
N ALA A 35 20.51 -1.30 6.99
CA ALA A 35 20.73 -2.04 8.25
C ALA A 35 21.81 -1.39 9.12
N HIS A 36 22.91 -0.94 8.51
CA HIS A 36 23.99 -0.21 9.20
C HIS A 36 23.45 1.09 9.83
N LEU A 37 22.69 1.87 9.07
CA LEU A 37 22.10 3.11 9.58
C LEU A 37 21.06 2.86 10.68
N ALA A 38 20.23 1.81 10.54
CA ALA A 38 19.25 1.45 11.56
C ALA A 38 19.89 0.99 12.87
N ALA A 39 21.07 0.35 12.81
CA ALA A 39 21.84 0.00 13.99
C ALA A 39 22.45 1.23 14.69
N ALA A 40 22.90 2.23 13.90
CA ALA A 40 23.45 3.47 14.43
C ALA A 40 22.37 4.45 14.94
N HIS A 41 21.16 4.39 14.41
CA HIS A 41 20.06 5.29 14.73
C HIS A 41 18.80 4.51 15.17
N PRO A 42 18.56 4.29 16.46
CA PRO A 42 17.45 3.47 16.98
C PRO A 42 16.06 3.91 16.51
N ARG A 43 15.85 5.23 16.32
CA ARG A 43 14.59 5.75 15.77
C ARG A 43 14.33 5.35 14.31
N LEU A 44 15.41 5.12 13.54
CA LEU A 44 15.30 4.67 12.16
C LEU A 44 14.85 3.20 12.09
N GLN A 45 15.23 2.38 13.07
CA GLN A 45 14.89 0.96 13.14
C GLN A 45 13.38 0.71 13.06
N GLY A 46 12.58 1.55 13.74
CA GLY A 46 11.11 1.45 13.76
C GLY A 46 10.46 1.68 12.39
N ILE A 47 11.08 2.48 11.53
CA ILE A 47 10.55 2.84 10.21
C ILE A 47 11.31 2.20 9.04
N ALA A 48 12.47 1.61 9.28
CA ALA A 48 13.37 1.07 8.24
C ALA A 48 12.68 0.09 7.29
N ARG A 49 11.78 -0.76 7.80
CA ARG A 49 11.02 -1.73 6.99
C ARG A 49 10.11 -1.09 5.94
N HIS A 50 9.64 0.14 6.19
CA HIS A 50 8.71 0.88 5.34
C HIS A 50 9.40 1.88 4.40
N LEU A 51 10.72 2.09 4.57
CA LEU A 51 11.46 3.00 3.71
C LEU A 51 11.63 2.43 2.29
N LEU A 52 11.31 3.25 1.31
CA LEU A 52 11.75 3.04 -0.06
C LEU A 52 13.20 3.54 -0.19
N LEU A 53 13.97 2.88 -1.04
CA LEU A 53 15.34 3.27 -1.33
C LEU A 53 15.42 3.77 -2.76
N SER A 54 16.25 4.77 -2.99
CA SER A 54 16.70 5.09 -4.34
C SER A 54 18.23 5.14 -4.38
N VAL A 55 18.80 4.76 -5.51
CA VAL A 55 20.24 4.89 -5.80
C VAL A 55 20.36 5.76 -7.04
N ASN A 56 21.11 6.85 -6.94
CA ASN A 56 21.32 7.81 -8.02
C ASN A 56 20.00 8.31 -8.64
N ARG A 57 18.99 8.57 -7.79
CA ARG A 57 17.65 9.08 -8.14
C ARG A 57 16.72 8.09 -8.85
N GLU A 58 17.10 6.80 -8.93
CA GLU A 58 16.25 5.72 -9.41
C GLU A 58 15.82 4.84 -8.24
N TYR A 59 14.56 4.40 -8.20
CA TYR A 59 14.11 3.48 -7.16
C TYR A 59 14.90 2.18 -7.23
N ALA A 60 15.39 1.73 -6.08
CA ALA A 60 16.23 0.56 -5.95
C ALA A 60 15.64 -0.42 -4.93
N ASN A 61 15.80 -1.71 -5.18
CA ASN A 61 15.51 -2.74 -4.20
C ASN A 61 16.67 -2.86 -3.20
N ARG A 62 16.44 -3.57 -2.10
CA ARG A 62 17.45 -3.74 -1.05
C ARG A 62 18.69 -4.51 -1.49
N SER A 63 18.61 -5.30 -2.55
CA SER A 63 19.74 -6.06 -3.10
C SER A 63 20.56 -5.27 -4.13
N ALA A 64 20.21 -4.01 -4.40
CA ALA A 64 20.97 -3.16 -5.33
C ALA A 64 22.39 -2.94 -4.80
N PRO A 65 23.43 -3.29 -5.59
CA PRO A 65 24.83 -3.10 -5.17
C PRO A 65 25.18 -1.62 -5.17
N LEU A 66 25.99 -1.19 -4.19
CA LEU A 66 26.47 0.17 -4.05
C LEU A 66 27.91 0.32 -4.53
N LYS A 67 28.20 1.47 -5.13
CA LYS A 67 29.53 1.87 -5.61
C LYS A 67 29.99 3.14 -4.89
N ALA A 68 31.29 3.39 -4.93
CA ALA A 68 31.86 4.63 -4.43
C ALA A 68 31.25 5.84 -5.15
N GLY A 69 30.83 6.84 -4.39
CA GLY A 69 30.22 8.07 -4.90
C GLY A 69 28.72 7.98 -5.15
N ASP A 70 28.06 6.83 -4.96
CA ASP A 70 26.62 6.72 -5.11
C ASP A 70 25.85 7.62 -4.12
N GLU A 71 24.75 8.21 -4.59
CA GLU A 71 23.76 8.89 -3.77
C GLU A 71 22.59 7.93 -3.45
N VAL A 72 22.41 7.60 -2.18
CA VAL A 72 21.32 6.74 -1.72
C VAL A 72 20.31 7.58 -0.97
N ALA A 73 19.03 7.53 -1.35
CA ALA A 73 17.99 8.24 -0.64
C ALA A 73 17.12 7.28 0.20
N LEU A 74 16.90 7.66 1.46
CA LEU A 74 15.92 7.04 2.36
C LEU A 74 14.61 7.81 2.24
N ILE A 75 13.63 7.19 1.57
CA ILE A 75 12.36 7.82 1.23
C ILE A 75 11.26 7.18 2.10
N PRO A 76 10.78 7.88 3.15
CA PRO A 76 9.61 7.42 3.90
C PRO A 76 8.39 7.34 2.98
N PRO A 77 7.43 6.44 3.26
CA PRO A 77 6.14 6.52 2.60
C PRO A 77 5.57 7.92 2.86
N VAL A 78 5.19 8.59 1.78
CA VAL A 78 4.64 9.94 1.86
C VAL A 78 3.28 9.91 2.56
N SER A 79 3.23 10.35 3.80
CA SER A 79 1.99 10.64 4.49
C SER A 79 1.46 11.98 3.96
N GLY A 80 0.46 11.93 3.10
CA GLY A 80 -0.32 13.09 2.68
C GLY A 80 0.37 14.01 1.67
N GLY A 81 0.09 13.77 0.40
CA GLY A 81 0.42 14.67 -0.70
C GLY A 81 0.40 13.91 -2.02
N THR A 82 -0.65 14.08 -2.83
CA THR A 82 -0.80 13.79 -4.27
C THR A 82 0.25 12.85 -4.89
N GLY A 83 0.20 11.54 -4.55
CA GLY A 83 1.11 10.55 -5.11
C GLY A 83 1.26 9.28 -4.28
N GLY A 84 0.38 8.97 -3.33
CA GLY A 84 0.33 7.68 -2.65
C GLY A 84 0.11 6.55 -3.65
N SER A 85 0.69 5.37 -3.40
CA SER A 85 0.47 4.19 -4.25
C SER A 85 -1.02 4.01 -4.52
N LEU A 86 -1.39 3.82 -5.79
CA LEU A 86 -2.77 3.54 -6.20
C LEU A 86 -3.27 2.22 -5.59
N PHE A 87 -2.35 1.31 -5.28
CA PHE A 87 -2.65 -0.01 -4.71
C PHE A 87 -1.91 -0.19 -3.40
N GLU A 88 -2.65 -0.49 -2.33
CA GLU A 88 -2.12 -0.46 -0.98
C GLU A 88 -2.71 -1.57 -0.12
N LEU A 89 -1.85 -2.20 0.69
CA LEU A 89 -2.22 -3.00 1.85
C LEU A 89 -1.71 -2.29 3.10
N THR A 90 -2.58 -2.14 4.10
CA THR A 90 -2.25 -1.40 5.33
C THR A 90 -2.96 -2.01 6.54
N ASP A 91 -2.38 -1.87 7.72
CA ASP A 91 -3.02 -2.15 9.00
C ASP A 91 -3.73 -0.91 9.59
N ALA A 92 -3.48 0.26 9.01
CA ALA A 92 -4.10 1.51 9.44
C ALA A 92 -5.55 1.66 8.90
N PRO A 93 -6.42 2.41 9.60
CA PRO A 93 -7.76 2.72 9.14
C PRO A 93 -7.77 3.37 7.75
N LEU A 94 -8.71 2.95 6.89
CA LEU A 94 -8.86 3.50 5.55
C LEU A 94 -9.72 4.78 5.57
N SER A 95 -9.31 5.76 4.74
CA SER A 95 -10.09 6.95 4.45
C SER A 95 -10.59 6.92 3.01
N VAL A 96 -11.91 6.99 2.83
CA VAL A 96 -12.55 7.04 1.50
C VAL A 96 -12.04 8.26 0.72
N ASP A 97 -11.98 9.42 1.38
CA ASP A 97 -11.53 10.67 0.76
C ASP A 97 -10.07 10.59 0.31
N ALA A 98 -9.20 9.97 1.13
CA ALA A 98 -7.80 9.78 0.77
C ALA A 98 -7.64 8.86 -0.45
N VAL A 99 -8.42 7.78 -0.57
CA VAL A 99 -8.37 6.88 -1.73
C VAL A 99 -8.98 7.54 -2.97
N ALA A 100 -10.09 8.27 -2.82
CA ALA A 100 -10.71 9.03 -3.91
C ALA A 100 -9.76 10.11 -4.46
N ALA A 101 -9.03 10.80 -3.59
CA ALA A 101 -8.04 11.80 -3.98
C ALA A 101 -6.91 11.23 -4.85
N LYS A 102 -6.53 9.95 -4.66
CA LYS A 102 -5.50 9.28 -5.49
C LYS A 102 -5.88 9.22 -6.97
N VAL A 103 -7.17 9.14 -7.28
CA VAL A 103 -7.67 8.96 -8.66
C VAL A 103 -8.16 10.25 -9.31
N ALA A 104 -8.39 11.31 -8.54
CA ALA A 104 -8.91 12.58 -9.04
C ALA A 104 -8.00 13.16 -10.13
N ARG A 105 -8.57 13.51 -11.29
CA ARG A 105 -7.90 14.14 -12.42
C ARG A 105 -8.76 15.29 -12.93
N ARG A 106 -8.14 16.24 -13.64
CA ARG A 106 -8.87 17.38 -14.24
C ARG A 106 -9.81 16.94 -15.37
N SER A 107 -9.55 15.80 -15.98
CA SER A 107 -10.37 15.16 -17.02
C SER A 107 -11.57 14.39 -16.46
N SER A 108 -11.55 14.06 -15.17
CA SER A 108 -12.59 13.21 -14.58
C SER A 108 -13.87 13.99 -14.33
N GLY A 109 -14.96 13.53 -14.94
CA GLY A 109 -16.33 14.03 -14.68
C GLY A 109 -17.03 13.26 -13.57
N ALA A 110 -16.49 12.09 -13.16
CA ALA A 110 -17.06 11.26 -12.09
C ALA A 110 -15.98 10.46 -11.36
N ILE A 111 -16.15 10.29 -10.06
CA ILE A 111 -15.41 9.34 -9.23
C ILE A 111 -16.43 8.44 -8.53
N ALA A 112 -16.37 7.14 -8.81
CA ALA A 112 -17.15 6.13 -8.08
C ALA A 112 -16.26 5.50 -7.01
N THR A 113 -16.82 5.33 -5.80
CA THR A 113 -16.14 4.65 -4.69
C THR A 113 -16.98 3.46 -4.21
N PHE A 114 -16.29 2.38 -3.87
CA PHE A 114 -16.84 1.26 -3.12
C PHE A 114 -16.11 1.16 -1.78
N THR A 115 -16.87 1.03 -0.70
CA THR A 115 -16.34 0.80 0.64
C THR A 115 -16.94 -0.48 1.20
N GLY A 116 -16.10 -1.49 1.43
CA GLY A 116 -16.49 -2.68 2.17
C GLY A 116 -16.29 -2.46 3.66
N VAL A 117 -17.33 -2.72 4.45
CA VAL A 117 -17.31 -2.54 5.91
C VAL A 117 -17.58 -3.86 6.64
N VAL A 118 -17.06 -3.99 7.86
CA VAL A 118 -17.33 -5.14 8.71
C VAL A 118 -18.73 -5.04 9.26
N ARG A 119 -19.56 -6.06 8.96
CA ARG A 119 -20.96 -6.13 9.40
C ARG A 119 -21.07 -6.77 10.78
N GLU A 120 -22.02 -6.31 11.57
CA GLU A 120 -22.36 -6.88 12.88
C GLU A 120 -22.82 -8.36 12.79
N ARG A 121 -23.43 -8.76 11.66
CA ARG A 121 -23.94 -10.10 11.44
C ARG A 121 -23.45 -10.70 10.13
N SER A 122 -23.04 -11.96 10.19
CA SER A 122 -22.67 -12.78 9.04
C SER A 122 -23.23 -14.20 9.23
N ARG A 123 -23.88 -14.75 8.20
CA ARG A 123 -24.43 -16.13 8.20
C ARG A 123 -25.33 -16.43 9.42
N GLY A 124 -26.09 -15.42 9.88
CA GLY A 124 -26.97 -15.55 11.05
C GLY A 124 -26.29 -15.46 12.41
N ARG A 125 -24.96 -15.32 12.46
CA ARG A 125 -24.15 -15.20 13.69
C ARG A 125 -23.75 -13.75 13.94
N GLN A 126 -23.54 -13.39 15.18
CA GLN A 126 -22.99 -12.09 15.56
C GLN A 126 -21.47 -12.12 15.43
N VAL A 127 -20.94 -11.19 14.65
CA VAL A 127 -19.50 -11.02 14.40
C VAL A 127 -18.93 -10.17 15.53
N ASP A 128 -17.85 -10.63 16.15
CA ASP A 128 -17.04 -9.86 17.09
C ASP A 128 -16.06 -8.97 16.31
N HIS A 129 -15.27 -9.59 15.47
CA HIS A 129 -14.35 -8.90 14.56
C HIS A 129 -13.99 -9.78 13.35
N LEU A 130 -13.31 -9.18 12.39
CA LEU A 130 -12.66 -9.89 11.29
C LEU A 130 -11.14 -9.82 11.43
N GLU A 131 -10.45 -10.85 10.97
CA GLU A 131 -9.01 -10.85 10.77
C GLU A 131 -8.72 -11.07 9.28
N TYR A 132 -7.90 -10.19 8.69
CA TYR A 132 -7.48 -10.33 7.31
C TYR A 132 -6.00 -10.64 7.21
N GLU A 133 -5.67 -11.66 6.43
CA GLU A 133 -4.31 -11.98 6.00
C GLU A 133 -4.19 -11.80 4.50
N ALA A 134 -3.01 -11.43 4.03
CA ALA A 134 -2.73 -11.27 2.62
C ALA A 134 -1.33 -11.79 2.28
N TYR A 135 -1.15 -12.20 1.02
CA TYR A 135 0.18 -12.34 0.42
C TYR A 135 0.53 -11.01 -0.29
N PRO A 136 1.31 -10.10 0.34
CA PRO A 136 1.38 -8.70 -0.08
C PRO A 136 1.85 -8.50 -1.53
N GLU A 137 2.94 -9.17 -1.92
CA GLU A 137 3.53 -8.98 -3.24
C GLU A 137 2.56 -9.42 -4.35
N MET A 138 1.92 -10.57 -4.18
CA MET A 138 0.96 -11.09 -5.13
C MET A 138 -0.35 -10.30 -5.10
N ALA A 139 -0.82 -9.88 -3.92
CA ALA A 139 -2.04 -9.08 -3.80
C ALA A 139 -1.91 -7.75 -4.54
N LEU A 140 -0.80 -7.02 -4.35
CA LEU A 140 -0.54 -5.77 -5.06
C LEU A 140 -0.36 -5.97 -6.56
N ALA A 141 0.26 -7.07 -7.00
CA ALA A 141 0.37 -7.42 -8.42
C ALA A 141 -1.03 -7.66 -9.03
N LYS A 142 -1.88 -8.45 -8.36
CA LYS A 142 -3.25 -8.72 -8.80
C LYS A 142 -4.13 -7.46 -8.84
N MET A 143 -4.00 -6.55 -7.89
CA MET A 143 -4.70 -5.27 -7.95
C MET A 143 -4.29 -4.44 -9.18
N ARG A 144 -3.01 -4.46 -9.56
CA ARG A 144 -2.54 -3.79 -10.81
C ARG A 144 -3.08 -4.46 -12.06
N GLU A 145 -3.17 -5.80 -12.09
CA GLU A 145 -3.77 -6.56 -13.19
C GLU A 145 -5.25 -6.19 -13.36
N ILE A 146 -6.02 -6.14 -12.26
CA ILE A 146 -7.43 -5.71 -12.29
C ILE A 146 -7.56 -4.29 -12.89
N ALA A 147 -6.70 -3.36 -12.48
CA ALA A 147 -6.73 -2.01 -13.04
C ALA A 147 -6.34 -1.98 -14.53
N ALA A 148 -5.50 -2.89 -15.00
CA ALA A 148 -5.20 -3.06 -16.43
C ALA A 148 -6.40 -3.64 -17.19
N GLU A 149 -7.08 -4.66 -16.64
CA GLU A 149 -8.33 -5.21 -17.18
C GLU A 149 -9.40 -4.12 -17.34
N ILE A 150 -9.57 -3.27 -16.30
CA ILE A 150 -10.52 -2.15 -16.30
C ILE A 150 -10.20 -1.17 -17.44
N ARG A 151 -8.94 -0.75 -17.57
CA ARG A 151 -8.51 0.15 -18.65
C ARG A 151 -8.69 -0.44 -20.05
N GLY A 152 -8.67 -1.75 -20.18
CA GLY A 152 -8.96 -2.44 -21.44
C GLY A 152 -10.45 -2.52 -21.79
N LYS A 153 -11.36 -2.30 -20.82
CA LYS A 153 -12.82 -2.44 -20.99
C LYS A 153 -13.56 -1.11 -20.98
N TRP A 154 -13.08 -0.13 -20.22
CA TRP A 154 -13.73 1.17 -20.05
C TRP A 154 -12.73 2.30 -20.22
N GLU A 155 -13.21 3.44 -20.67
CA GLU A 155 -12.47 4.68 -20.66
C GLU A 155 -12.46 5.24 -19.23
N VAL A 156 -11.36 4.97 -18.50
CA VAL A 156 -11.16 5.43 -17.12
C VAL A 156 -9.85 6.18 -16.99
N ASP A 157 -9.85 7.22 -16.18
CA ASP A 157 -8.66 8.05 -15.92
C ASP A 157 -7.70 7.36 -14.94
N ALA A 158 -8.24 6.81 -13.86
CA ALA A 158 -7.45 6.15 -12.82
C ALA A 158 -8.28 5.19 -11.98
N VAL A 159 -7.60 4.18 -11.40
CA VAL A 159 -8.15 3.20 -10.46
C VAL A 159 -7.23 3.11 -9.25
N ALA A 160 -7.78 3.18 -8.05
CA ALA A 160 -7.08 2.95 -6.80
C ALA A 160 -7.81 1.91 -5.95
N MET A 161 -7.04 1.08 -5.23
CA MET A 161 -7.56 0.06 -4.32
C MET A 161 -6.69 0.03 -3.06
N SER A 162 -7.29 0.23 -1.90
CA SER A 162 -6.64 0.08 -0.60
C SER A 162 -7.38 -0.97 0.21
N HIS A 163 -6.67 -1.95 0.76
CA HIS A 163 -7.25 -3.00 1.59
C HIS A 163 -6.54 -3.09 2.93
N ARG A 164 -7.30 -3.25 4.03
CA ARG A 164 -6.74 -3.48 5.36
C ARG A 164 -6.37 -4.94 5.57
N VAL A 165 -5.35 -5.14 6.38
CA VAL A 165 -4.94 -6.44 6.92
C VAL A 165 -4.92 -6.37 8.46
N GLY A 166 -4.89 -7.52 9.11
CA GLY A 166 -4.98 -7.63 10.56
C GLY A 166 -6.43 -7.59 11.07
N ARG A 167 -6.61 -7.20 12.33
CA ARG A 167 -7.91 -7.14 13.02
C ARG A 167 -8.71 -5.91 12.60
N LEU A 168 -9.99 -6.12 12.32
CA LEU A 168 -10.97 -5.07 12.04
C LEU A 168 -12.23 -5.30 12.88
N ASP A 169 -12.63 -4.27 13.60
CA ASP A 169 -13.85 -4.29 14.41
C ASP A 169 -15.10 -3.96 13.54
N VAL A 170 -16.28 -4.27 14.07
CA VAL A 170 -17.56 -4.00 13.39
C VAL A 170 -17.68 -2.51 13.05
N GLY A 171 -18.10 -2.22 11.82
CA GLY A 171 -18.23 -0.86 11.30
C GLY A 171 -16.95 -0.30 10.64
N GLU A 172 -15.79 -0.93 10.81
CA GLU A 172 -14.56 -0.50 10.16
C GLU A 172 -14.52 -0.86 8.68
N ALA A 173 -13.88 -0.01 7.87
CA ALA A 173 -13.67 -0.25 6.46
C ALA A 173 -12.54 -1.26 6.23
N SER A 174 -12.82 -2.34 5.51
CA SER A 174 -11.85 -3.36 5.13
C SER A 174 -11.20 -3.09 3.78
N VAL A 175 -11.94 -2.49 2.86
CA VAL A 175 -11.48 -2.17 1.51
C VAL A 175 -12.12 -0.87 1.04
N VAL A 176 -11.32 -0.06 0.35
CA VAL A 176 -11.82 1.11 -0.41
C VAL A 176 -11.27 1.01 -1.82
N ILE A 177 -12.18 1.10 -2.79
CA ILE A 177 -11.87 1.18 -4.22
C ILE A 177 -12.37 2.52 -4.73
N ALA A 178 -11.58 3.20 -5.55
CA ALA A 178 -11.98 4.41 -6.23
C ALA A 178 -11.64 4.31 -7.72
N VAL A 179 -12.58 4.70 -8.58
CA VAL A 179 -12.41 4.74 -10.03
C VAL A 179 -12.85 6.10 -10.53
N ALA A 180 -11.95 6.79 -11.23
CA ALA A 180 -12.23 8.05 -11.89
C ALA A 180 -12.40 7.84 -13.41
N ALA A 181 -13.40 8.47 -14.01
CA ALA A 181 -13.68 8.40 -15.42
C ALA A 181 -14.31 9.72 -15.94
N PRO A 182 -14.26 9.99 -17.25
CA PRO A 182 -14.95 11.14 -17.87
C PRO A 182 -16.46 11.14 -17.60
N HIS A 183 -17.09 9.95 -17.57
CA HIS A 183 -18.53 9.80 -17.39
C HIS A 183 -18.87 8.81 -16.27
N ARG A 184 -20.00 9.09 -15.57
CA ARG A 184 -20.45 8.32 -14.40
C ARG A 184 -20.70 6.83 -14.66
N GLN A 185 -21.20 6.47 -15.84
CA GLN A 185 -21.51 5.08 -16.15
C GLN A 185 -20.26 4.21 -16.10
N GLN A 186 -19.20 4.63 -16.77
CA GLN A 186 -17.91 3.91 -16.79
C GLN A 186 -17.30 3.81 -15.41
N ALA A 187 -17.36 4.90 -14.60
CA ALA A 187 -16.85 4.89 -13.25
C ALA A 187 -17.58 3.86 -12.37
N LEU A 188 -18.92 3.80 -12.43
CA LEU A 188 -19.75 2.89 -11.65
C LEU A 188 -19.54 1.42 -12.07
N GLU A 189 -19.60 1.14 -13.37
CA GLU A 189 -19.41 -0.23 -13.91
C GLU A 189 -18.00 -0.75 -13.61
N ALA A 190 -16.98 0.06 -13.80
CA ALA A 190 -15.59 -0.30 -13.49
C ALA A 190 -15.36 -0.50 -11.99
N CYS A 191 -15.99 0.30 -11.14
CA CYS A 191 -15.90 0.15 -9.69
C CYS A 191 -16.56 -1.16 -9.22
N ALA A 192 -17.75 -1.51 -9.75
CA ALA A 192 -18.41 -2.77 -9.49
C ALA A 192 -17.55 -3.96 -9.96
N TYR A 193 -17.00 -3.89 -11.17
CA TYR A 193 -16.09 -4.90 -11.69
C TYR A 193 -14.85 -5.08 -10.80
N ALA A 194 -14.27 -3.97 -10.33
CA ALA A 194 -13.08 -4.00 -9.48
C ALA A 194 -13.27 -4.84 -8.21
N ILE A 195 -14.38 -4.64 -7.48
CA ILE A 195 -14.63 -5.41 -6.24
C ILE A 195 -14.92 -6.87 -6.53
N GLU A 196 -15.66 -7.20 -7.59
CA GLU A 196 -15.92 -8.60 -7.97
C GLU A 196 -14.61 -9.32 -8.31
N ARG A 197 -13.74 -8.70 -9.12
CA ARG A 197 -12.43 -9.27 -9.46
C ARG A 197 -11.52 -9.40 -8.24
N LEU A 198 -11.50 -8.37 -7.37
CA LEU A 198 -10.68 -8.38 -6.15
C LEU A 198 -11.01 -9.58 -5.28
N LYS A 199 -12.29 -9.85 -5.03
CA LYS A 199 -12.74 -10.99 -4.23
C LYS A 199 -12.32 -12.35 -4.77
N VAL A 200 -12.22 -12.48 -6.10
CA VAL A 200 -11.92 -13.76 -6.77
C VAL A 200 -10.43 -13.98 -6.99
N THR A 201 -9.65 -12.91 -7.21
CA THR A 201 -8.27 -13.06 -7.73
C THR A 201 -7.18 -12.58 -6.78
N VAL A 202 -7.51 -11.66 -5.86
CA VAL A 202 -6.51 -11.10 -4.95
C VAL A 202 -6.35 -12.02 -3.74
N PRO A 203 -5.13 -12.51 -3.43
CA PRO A 203 -4.89 -13.43 -2.32
C PRO A 203 -4.94 -12.69 -0.97
N ILE A 204 -6.16 -12.43 -0.54
CA ILE A 204 -6.53 -11.88 0.75
C ILE A 204 -7.56 -12.84 1.36
N TRP A 205 -7.28 -13.33 2.55
CA TRP A 205 -8.15 -14.26 3.28
C TRP A 205 -8.77 -13.57 4.47
N LYS A 206 -10.02 -13.91 4.74
CA LYS A 206 -10.81 -13.36 5.83
C LYS A 206 -11.13 -14.44 6.84
N LYS A 207 -10.85 -14.21 8.10
CA LYS A 207 -11.33 -15.01 9.21
C LYS A 207 -12.43 -14.26 9.93
N GLU A 208 -13.59 -14.87 10.04
CA GLU A 208 -14.68 -14.34 10.86
C GLU A 208 -14.54 -14.88 12.28
N VAL A 209 -14.52 -14.00 13.26
CA VAL A 209 -14.51 -14.34 14.69
C VAL A 209 -15.85 -13.96 15.28
N TRP A 210 -16.50 -14.95 15.88
CA TRP A 210 -17.77 -14.83 16.58
C TRP A 210 -17.58 -15.06 18.09
N THR A 211 -18.57 -14.80 18.87
CA THR A 211 -18.53 -15.05 20.33
C THR A 211 -18.34 -16.53 20.68
N ASP A 212 -18.72 -17.44 19.79
CA ASP A 212 -18.73 -18.91 19.98
C ASP A 212 -17.72 -19.66 19.08
N GLY A 213 -16.82 -18.96 18.39
CA GLY A 213 -15.83 -19.58 17.52
C GLY A 213 -15.28 -18.68 16.42
N SER A 214 -14.54 -19.28 15.51
CA SER A 214 -14.00 -18.56 14.35
C SER A 214 -13.86 -19.50 13.15
N GLU A 215 -13.90 -18.92 11.92
CA GLU A 215 -13.75 -19.69 10.68
C GLU A 215 -13.02 -18.86 9.63
N TRP A 216 -12.08 -19.48 8.93
CA TRP A 216 -11.46 -18.90 7.73
C TRP A 216 -12.43 -19.00 6.55
N ILE A 217 -12.68 -17.86 5.93
CA ILE A 217 -13.51 -17.74 4.73
C ILE A 217 -12.58 -17.58 3.53
N GLY A 218 -12.64 -18.53 2.59
CA GLY A 218 -11.79 -18.54 1.39
C GLY A 218 -12.12 -17.43 0.39
N LEU A 219 -11.34 -17.36 -0.71
CA LEU A 219 -11.54 -16.48 -1.84
C LEU A 219 -12.96 -16.61 -2.41
N GLY A 220 -13.64 -15.48 -2.69
CA GLY A 220 -14.93 -15.47 -3.39
C GLY A 220 -16.18 -15.43 -2.49
N SER A 221 -16.04 -15.14 -1.21
CA SER A 221 -17.19 -15.06 -0.28
C SER A 221 -17.63 -13.61 -0.02
#